data_959bedd32108f8577e7e93c7a461756a
#
_entry.id   959bedd32108f8577e7e93c7a461756a
#
_cell.length_a   1.000
_cell.length_b   1.000
_cell.length_c   1.000
_cell.angle_alpha   90.00
_cell.angle_beta   90.00
_cell.angle_gamma   90.00
#
_symmetry.space_group_name_H-M   'P 1'
#
loop_
_entity.id
_entity.type
_entity.pdbx_description
1 polymer ?
#
loop_
_entity_poly.entity_id
_entity_poly.type
_entity_poly.pdbx_seq_one_letter_code
_entity_poly.pdbx_strand_id
1 'polypeptide(L)'
;NKHSMVSQREVGRDVKSFSHGLRAMLREDPDVIFVGEMRDSETISMTLMAAETGHLVFSTLHTRDAVGTITRVLDYFPTGRQSEVRNQMSLGLAYIICQKLIPKKDATGRIAAMEILNNNNYACANLIRTGKVEQIYSQLQTKTRLNPDEKMTTMERHLAQLVKQDKIDLLEAKKWANDQKSFIDAMKMV
;
A
#
# COMPACT_ATOMS: atom_id res chain seq x y z
N ASN A 1 9.38 -18.68 15.91
CA ASN A 1 10.08 -18.52 14.65
C ASN A 1 11.20 -19.57 14.54
N LYS A 2 11.32 -20.24 13.37
CA LYS A 2 12.30 -21.33 13.21
C LYS A 2 13.58 -20.88 12.46
N HIS A 3 13.57 -19.72 11.83
CA HIS A 3 14.61 -19.34 10.86
C HIS A 3 15.15 -17.90 11.00
N SER A 4 14.53 -17.04 11.81
CA SER A 4 14.96 -15.66 12.01
C SER A 4 14.76 -15.23 13.45
N MET A 5 15.58 -14.34 13.96
CA MET A 5 15.35 -13.68 15.24
C MET A 5 14.24 -12.63 15.05
N VAL A 6 13.21 -12.67 15.90
CA VAL A 6 12.13 -11.68 15.91
C VAL A 6 12.09 -11.02 17.27
N SER A 7 12.27 -9.70 17.29
CA SER A 7 12.09 -8.88 18.48
C SER A 7 10.79 -8.07 18.32
N GLN A 8 9.92 -8.13 19.31
CA GLN A 8 8.69 -7.35 19.37
C GLN A 8 8.75 -6.38 20.54
N ARG A 9 8.27 -5.17 20.34
CA ARG A 9 8.20 -4.12 21.35
C ARG A 9 6.84 -3.46 21.35
N GLU A 10 6.23 -3.38 22.51
CA GLU A 10 4.93 -2.76 22.71
C GLU A 10 5.11 -1.34 23.27
N VAL A 11 4.43 -0.36 22.66
CA VAL A 11 4.43 1.01 23.16
C VAL A 11 3.71 1.09 24.51
N GLY A 12 4.32 1.76 25.46
CA GLY A 12 3.83 1.88 26.84
C GLY A 12 4.33 0.79 27.78
N ARG A 13 4.84 -0.34 27.25
CA ARG A 13 5.44 -1.42 28.02
C ARG A 13 6.95 -1.50 27.82
N ASP A 14 7.39 -1.65 26.58
CA ASP A 14 8.78 -1.90 26.21
C ASP A 14 9.47 -0.63 25.69
N VAL A 15 8.69 0.25 25.06
CA VAL A 15 9.15 1.53 24.52
C VAL A 15 8.16 2.65 24.81
N LYS A 16 8.65 3.90 24.88
CA LYS A 16 7.82 5.07 25.23
C LYS A 16 6.93 5.55 24.08
N SER A 17 7.37 5.36 22.83
CA SER A 17 6.63 5.74 21.62
C SER A 17 7.12 4.94 20.41
N PHE A 18 6.38 4.98 19.31
CA PHE A 18 6.81 4.37 18.04
C PHE A 18 8.14 4.95 17.55
N SER A 19 8.29 6.27 17.56
CA SER A 19 9.52 6.94 17.14
C SER A 19 10.72 6.56 18.01
N HIS A 20 10.53 6.47 19.34
CA HIS A 20 11.58 6.01 20.25
C HIS A 20 11.99 4.56 19.97
N GLY A 21 11.01 3.67 19.78
CA GLY A 21 11.24 2.28 19.46
C GLY A 21 11.98 2.12 18.13
N LEU A 22 11.58 2.85 17.09
CA LEU A 22 12.17 2.79 15.77
C LEU A 22 13.64 3.28 15.78
N ARG A 23 13.94 4.40 16.48
CA ARG A 23 15.33 4.86 16.67
C ARG A 23 16.23 3.82 17.36
N ALA A 24 15.69 3.10 18.34
CA ALA A 24 16.43 2.05 19.02
C ALA A 24 16.67 0.85 18.09
N MET A 25 15.64 0.43 17.34
CA MET A 25 15.73 -0.69 16.38
C MET A 25 16.76 -0.45 15.29
N LEU A 26 16.87 0.77 14.74
CA LEU A 26 17.87 1.12 13.72
C LEU A 26 19.33 0.92 14.17
N ARG A 27 19.57 0.77 15.47
CA ARG A 27 20.90 0.50 16.04
C ARG A 27 21.16 -0.99 16.33
N GLU A 28 20.19 -1.83 16.03
CA GLU A 28 20.23 -3.28 16.27
C GLU A 28 20.47 -4.08 15.00
N ASP A 29 20.79 -3.38 13.89
CA ASP A 29 21.07 -3.96 12.57
C ASP A 29 19.93 -4.90 12.07
N PRO A 30 18.68 -4.44 12.01
CA PRO A 30 17.57 -5.26 11.54
C PRO A 30 17.54 -5.30 10.01
N ASP A 31 17.34 -6.47 9.42
CA ASP A 31 17.07 -6.58 7.97
C ASP A 31 15.65 -6.10 7.61
N VAL A 32 14.68 -6.38 8.49
CA VAL A 32 13.26 -6.09 8.26
C VAL A 32 12.66 -5.41 9.49
N ILE A 33 11.97 -4.30 9.25
CA ILE A 33 11.25 -3.54 10.27
C ILE A 33 9.76 -3.59 9.97
N PHE A 34 8.95 -3.95 10.98
CA PHE A 34 7.50 -3.86 10.90
C PHE A 34 7.00 -2.77 11.86
N VAL A 35 6.48 -1.68 11.29
CA VAL A 35 5.80 -0.61 12.03
C VAL A 35 4.30 -0.90 11.96
N GLY A 36 3.67 -1.27 13.06
CA GLY A 36 2.29 -1.76 13.12
C GLY A 36 1.31 -0.85 12.36
N GLU A 37 1.36 0.46 12.62
CA GLU A 37 0.65 1.46 11.83
C GLU A 37 1.29 2.85 11.96
N MET A 38 1.08 3.70 10.96
CA MET A 38 1.52 5.10 10.95
C MET A 38 0.34 6.02 11.27
N ARG A 39 0.40 6.71 12.43
CA ARG A 39 -0.68 7.57 12.92
C ARG A 39 -0.29 9.04 13.08
N ASP A 40 0.99 9.37 12.92
CA ASP A 40 1.52 10.69 13.12
C ASP A 40 2.73 10.96 12.21
N SER A 41 3.04 12.24 12.03
CA SER A 41 4.13 12.68 11.15
C SER A 41 5.52 12.23 11.61
N GLU A 42 5.74 12.06 12.91
CA GLU A 42 7.03 11.62 13.46
C GLU A 42 7.28 10.15 13.10
N THR A 43 6.28 9.27 13.32
CA THR A 43 6.36 7.86 12.95
C THR A 43 6.53 7.68 11.44
N ILE A 44 5.80 8.46 10.62
CA ILE A 44 5.95 8.43 9.16
C ILE A 44 7.36 8.85 8.74
N SER A 45 7.87 9.98 9.25
CA SER A 45 9.22 10.47 8.93
C SER A 45 10.29 9.44 9.26
N MET A 46 10.19 8.80 10.43
CA MET A 46 11.13 7.76 10.86
C MET A 46 11.03 6.49 10.00
N THR A 47 9.82 6.12 9.59
CA THR A 47 9.57 4.97 8.70
C THR A 47 10.19 5.18 7.32
N LEU A 48 9.99 6.39 6.74
CA LEU A 48 10.60 6.77 5.46
C LEU A 48 12.12 6.80 5.55
N MET A 49 12.67 7.38 6.62
CA MET A 49 14.12 7.41 6.86
C MET A 49 14.72 6.00 6.98
N ALA A 50 14.04 5.08 7.67
CA ALA A 50 14.49 3.69 7.77
C ALA A 50 14.54 3.01 6.39
N ALA A 51 13.54 3.26 5.54
CA ALA A 51 13.52 2.75 4.16
C ALA A 51 14.65 3.36 3.31
N GLU A 52 14.91 4.67 3.42
CA GLU A 52 16.01 5.36 2.72
C GLU A 52 17.40 4.85 3.13
N THR A 53 17.54 4.38 4.37
CA THR A 53 18.81 3.82 4.89
C THR A 53 18.98 2.33 4.57
N GLY A 54 18.12 1.75 3.74
CA GLY A 54 18.30 0.41 3.18
C GLY A 54 17.54 -0.72 3.89
N HIS A 55 16.76 -0.41 4.94
CA HIS A 55 15.95 -1.41 5.63
C HIS A 55 14.68 -1.76 4.81
N LEU A 56 14.28 -3.01 4.81
CA LEU A 56 12.97 -3.40 4.32
C LEU A 56 11.92 -3.07 5.39
N VAL A 57 11.09 -2.07 5.13
CA VAL A 57 10.08 -1.60 6.09
C VAL A 57 8.67 -1.95 5.63
N PHE A 58 7.91 -2.59 6.51
CA PHE A 58 6.47 -2.79 6.34
C PHE A 58 5.70 -1.92 7.32
N SER A 59 4.61 -1.32 6.85
CA SER A 59 3.69 -0.59 7.71
C SER A 59 2.26 -0.67 7.20
N THR A 60 1.30 -0.25 8.02
CA THR A 60 -0.12 -0.24 7.64
C THR A 60 -0.72 1.16 7.76
N LEU A 61 -1.72 1.39 6.91
CA LEU A 61 -2.59 2.57 6.91
C LEU A 61 -4.02 2.13 6.63
N HIS A 62 -5.00 2.90 7.11
CA HIS A 62 -6.42 2.64 6.86
C HIS A 62 -6.91 3.50 5.69
N THR A 63 -6.67 3.04 4.46
CA THR A 63 -7.01 3.73 3.21
C THR A 63 -7.72 2.80 2.24
N ARG A 64 -8.47 3.37 1.29
CA ARG A 64 -9.30 2.60 0.33
C ARG A 64 -8.52 2.12 -0.89
N ASP A 65 -7.54 2.92 -1.32
CA ASP A 65 -6.80 2.76 -2.57
C ASP A 65 -5.40 3.36 -2.46
N ALA A 66 -4.57 3.14 -3.46
CA ALA A 66 -3.18 3.57 -3.48
C ALA A 66 -3.04 5.10 -3.52
N VAL A 67 -3.90 5.80 -4.26
CA VAL A 67 -3.93 7.26 -4.33
C VAL A 67 -4.25 7.85 -2.96
N GLY A 68 -5.30 7.33 -2.32
CA GLY A 68 -5.69 7.72 -0.96
C GLY A 68 -4.61 7.42 0.08
N THR A 69 -3.81 6.37 -0.10
CA THR A 69 -2.67 6.08 0.77
C THR A 69 -1.62 7.18 0.70
N ILE A 70 -1.23 7.59 -0.51
CA ILE A 70 -0.23 8.66 -0.70
C ILE A 70 -0.75 9.98 -0.14
N THR A 71 -1.97 10.34 -0.47
CA THR A 71 -2.62 11.56 0.05
C THR A 71 -2.67 11.55 1.56
N ARG A 72 -3.09 10.43 2.17
CA ARG A 72 -3.17 10.28 3.63
C ARG A 72 -1.83 10.47 4.32
N VAL A 73 -0.74 9.95 3.75
CA VAL A 73 0.61 10.20 4.28
C VAL A 73 0.95 11.69 4.23
N LEU A 74 0.65 12.38 3.13
CA LEU A 74 0.93 13.80 2.98
C LEU A 74 0.11 14.68 3.93
N ASP A 75 -1.12 14.28 4.24
CA ASP A 75 -2.03 15.02 5.14
C ASP A 75 -1.51 15.12 6.59
N TYR A 76 -0.60 14.24 6.99
CA TYR A 76 0.06 14.34 8.30
C TYR A 76 1.11 15.46 8.36
N PHE A 77 1.47 16.07 7.24
CA PHE A 77 2.52 17.10 7.19
C PHE A 77 1.98 18.45 6.77
N PRO A 78 2.50 19.54 7.36
CA PRO A 78 2.17 20.87 6.89
C PRO A 78 2.60 21.06 5.42
N THR A 79 1.88 21.91 4.69
CA THR A 79 2.07 22.11 3.24
C THR A 79 3.53 22.38 2.85
N GLY A 80 4.27 23.15 3.68
CA GLY A 80 5.67 23.46 3.43
C GLY A 80 6.62 22.25 3.46
N ARG A 81 6.22 21.14 4.11
CA ARG A 81 7.02 19.90 4.18
C ARG A 81 6.58 18.81 3.19
N GLN A 82 5.42 18.96 2.58
CA GLN A 82 4.87 17.91 1.71
C GLN A 82 5.75 17.61 0.49
N SER A 83 6.47 18.60 -0.03
CA SER A 83 7.40 18.39 -1.17
C SER A 83 8.59 17.50 -0.79
N GLU A 84 9.11 17.65 0.42
CA GLU A 84 10.16 16.79 0.98
C GLU A 84 9.65 15.35 1.13
N VAL A 85 8.47 15.19 1.75
CA VAL A 85 7.86 13.87 1.98
C VAL A 85 7.53 13.18 0.66
N ARG A 86 7.03 13.90 -0.36
CA ARG A 86 6.84 13.33 -1.71
C ARG A 86 8.14 12.82 -2.31
N ASN A 87 9.21 13.57 -2.15
CA ASN A 87 10.52 13.13 -2.64
C ASN A 87 10.97 11.85 -1.94
N GLN A 88 10.89 11.79 -0.61
CA GLN A 88 11.23 10.60 0.18
C GLN A 88 10.36 9.39 -0.22
N MET A 89 9.04 9.57 -0.35
CA MET A 89 8.15 8.51 -0.82
C MET A 89 8.51 8.05 -2.25
N SER A 90 8.85 8.95 -3.13
CA SER A 90 9.20 8.59 -4.51
C SER A 90 10.45 7.69 -4.60
N LEU A 91 11.35 7.80 -3.63
CA LEU A 91 12.61 7.04 -3.56
C LEU A 91 12.49 5.77 -2.70
N GLY A 92 11.85 5.87 -1.53
CA GLY A 92 11.84 4.80 -0.54
C GLY A 92 10.61 3.88 -0.58
N LEU A 93 9.48 4.33 -1.16
CA LEU A 93 8.28 3.51 -1.27
C LEU A 93 8.45 2.48 -2.39
N ALA A 94 8.32 1.20 -2.07
CA ALA A 94 8.36 0.13 -3.07
C ALA A 94 6.97 -0.27 -3.55
N TYR A 95 6.06 -0.59 -2.64
CA TYR A 95 4.72 -1.06 -2.95
C TYR A 95 3.66 -0.44 -2.04
N ILE A 96 2.44 -0.22 -2.60
CA ILE A 96 1.21 -0.02 -1.84
C ILE A 96 0.29 -1.18 -2.18
N ILE A 97 -0.19 -1.88 -1.15
CA ILE A 97 -1.14 -2.99 -1.28
C ILE A 97 -2.40 -2.65 -0.50
N CYS A 98 -3.49 -2.36 -1.22
CA CYS A 98 -4.79 -2.13 -0.61
C CYS A 98 -5.62 -3.42 -0.68
N GLN A 99 -6.16 -3.86 0.44
CA GLN A 99 -6.83 -5.15 0.57
C GLN A 99 -8.28 -4.99 1.02
N LYS A 100 -9.17 -5.76 0.41
CA LYS A 100 -10.55 -5.96 0.86
C LYS A 100 -10.83 -7.46 1.01
N LEU A 101 -11.60 -7.83 2.03
CA LEU A 101 -12.00 -9.21 2.26
C LEU A 101 -13.44 -9.41 1.78
N ILE A 102 -13.60 -10.07 0.64
CA ILE A 102 -14.87 -10.27 -0.04
C ILE A 102 -15.47 -11.62 0.38
N PRO A 103 -16.79 -11.71 0.70
CA PRO A 103 -17.45 -12.97 0.92
C PRO A 103 -17.30 -13.91 -0.29
N LYS A 104 -16.91 -15.14 -0.06
CA LYS A 104 -16.86 -16.15 -1.10
C LYS A 104 -18.27 -16.59 -1.50
N LYS A 105 -18.44 -17.00 -2.77
CA LYS A 105 -19.69 -17.48 -3.34
C LYS A 105 -20.22 -18.75 -2.62
N ASP A 106 -19.32 -19.62 -2.20
CA ASP A 106 -19.64 -20.86 -1.48
C ASP A 106 -19.95 -20.67 0.02
N ALA A 107 -19.99 -19.44 0.51
CA ALA A 107 -20.16 -19.06 1.91
C ALA A 107 -19.12 -19.66 2.89
N THR A 108 -18.01 -20.21 2.41
CA THR A 108 -16.96 -20.81 3.27
C THR A 108 -16.01 -19.77 3.90
N GLY A 109 -16.35 -18.51 3.87
CA GLY A 109 -15.55 -17.43 4.44
C GLY A 109 -15.29 -16.29 3.47
N ARG A 110 -14.09 -15.70 3.48
CA ARG A 110 -13.73 -14.53 2.67
C ARG A 110 -12.49 -14.79 1.83
N ILE A 111 -12.37 -14.06 0.73
CA ILE A 111 -11.19 -14.04 -0.14
C ILE A 111 -10.68 -12.62 -0.26
N ALA A 112 -9.36 -12.45 -0.30
CA ALA A 112 -8.75 -11.13 -0.48
C ALA A 112 -8.86 -10.67 -1.94
N ALA A 113 -9.41 -9.47 -2.15
CA ALA A 113 -9.24 -8.70 -3.36
C ALA A 113 -8.22 -7.59 -3.09
N MET A 114 -7.34 -7.31 -4.03
CA MET A 114 -6.21 -6.41 -3.84
C MET A 114 -6.08 -5.42 -4.99
N GLU A 115 -5.70 -4.20 -4.63
CA GLU A 115 -5.09 -3.23 -5.52
C GLU A 115 -3.60 -3.17 -5.18
N ILE A 116 -2.73 -3.24 -6.17
CA ILE A 116 -1.27 -3.24 -5.98
C ILE A 116 -0.65 -2.17 -6.88
N LEU A 117 -0.06 -1.17 -6.26
CA LEU A 117 0.80 -0.17 -6.91
C LEU A 117 2.25 -0.55 -6.69
N ASN A 118 3.02 -0.70 -7.77
CA ASN A 118 4.46 -0.86 -7.75
C ASN A 118 5.14 0.48 -8.05
N ASN A 119 5.81 1.07 -7.08
CA ASN A 119 6.50 2.35 -7.23
C ASN A 119 7.96 2.20 -7.71
N ASN A 120 8.49 0.98 -7.85
CA ASN A 120 9.78 0.76 -8.54
C ASN A 120 9.71 1.11 -10.04
N ASN A 121 8.56 1.61 -10.49
CA ASN A 121 8.33 2.16 -11.81
C ASN A 121 8.59 3.66 -11.83
N TYR A 122 9.47 4.11 -12.71
CA TYR A 122 9.86 5.52 -12.84
C TYR A 122 8.65 6.47 -13.03
N ALA A 123 7.64 6.06 -13.79
CA ALA A 123 6.46 6.90 -14.03
C ALA A 123 5.68 7.15 -12.73
N CYS A 124 5.43 6.11 -11.92
CA CYS A 124 4.74 6.23 -10.63
C CYS A 124 5.55 7.09 -9.66
N ALA A 125 6.84 6.80 -9.51
CA ALA A 125 7.74 7.57 -8.66
C ALA A 125 7.77 9.06 -9.04
N ASN A 126 7.82 9.37 -10.35
CA ASN A 126 7.78 10.75 -10.83
C ASN A 126 6.45 11.45 -10.54
N LEU A 127 5.30 10.76 -10.65
CA LEU A 127 3.99 11.31 -10.31
C LEU A 127 3.88 11.64 -8.82
N ILE A 128 4.40 10.78 -7.94
CA ILE A 128 4.47 11.05 -6.50
C ILE A 128 5.33 12.28 -6.25
N ARG A 129 6.55 12.30 -6.79
CA ARG A 129 7.51 13.40 -6.60
C ARG A 129 6.97 14.74 -7.05
N THR A 130 6.30 14.78 -8.20
CA THR A 130 5.76 16.02 -8.79
C THR A 130 4.39 16.42 -8.26
N GLY A 131 3.80 15.61 -7.36
CA GLY A 131 2.50 15.88 -6.75
C GLY A 131 1.29 15.62 -7.66
N LYS A 132 1.49 14.91 -8.78
CA LYS A 132 0.42 14.56 -9.74
C LYS A 132 -0.24 13.22 -9.36
N VAL A 133 -0.61 13.09 -8.10
CA VAL A 133 -1.05 11.83 -7.49
C VAL A 133 -2.33 11.30 -8.14
N GLU A 134 -3.19 12.19 -8.62
CA GLU A 134 -4.44 11.85 -9.33
C GLU A 134 -4.21 11.07 -10.64
N GLN A 135 -3.01 11.21 -11.24
CA GLN A 135 -2.67 10.48 -12.47
C GLN A 135 -2.17 9.06 -12.21
N ILE A 136 -1.90 8.70 -10.97
CA ILE A 136 -1.40 7.37 -10.59
C ILE A 136 -2.41 6.28 -10.96
N TYR A 137 -3.70 6.52 -10.77
CA TYR A 137 -4.73 5.53 -11.13
C TYR A 137 -4.71 5.18 -12.63
N SER A 138 -4.53 6.18 -13.50
CA SER A 138 -4.39 5.96 -14.95
C SER A 138 -3.14 5.13 -15.27
N GLN A 139 -2.02 5.39 -14.60
CA GLN A 139 -0.81 4.58 -14.75
C GLN A 139 -1.03 3.14 -14.26
N LEU A 140 -1.68 2.97 -13.13
CA LEU A 140 -2.01 1.66 -12.59
C LEU A 140 -2.86 0.85 -13.57
N GLN A 141 -3.91 1.43 -14.16
CA GLN A 141 -4.73 0.78 -15.19
C GLN A 141 -3.93 0.39 -16.43
N THR A 142 -3.10 1.31 -16.94
CA THR A 142 -2.31 1.10 -18.15
C THR A 142 -1.27 0.00 -17.94
N LYS A 143 -0.51 0.07 -16.85
CA LYS A 143 0.55 -0.90 -16.53
C LYS A 143 0.00 -2.28 -16.22
N THR A 144 -1.10 -2.39 -15.52
CA THR A 144 -1.80 -3.66 -15.28
C THR A 144 -2.14 -4.38 -16.60
N ARG A 145 -2.45 -3.62 -17.65
CA ARG A 145 -2.84 -4.15 -18.95
C ARG A 145 -1.64 -4.51 -19.83
N LEU A 146 -0.62 -3.64 -19.86
CA LEU A 146 0.48 -3.74 -20.83
C LEU A 146 1.68 -4.53 -20.29
N ASN A 147 1.93 -4.49 -18.99
CA ASN A 147 3.10 -5.10 -18.37
C ASN A 147 2.71 -5.95 -17.14
N PRO A 148 2.24 -7.18 -17.33
CA PRO A 148 1.87 -8.09 -16.23
C PRO A 148 3.02 -8.37 -15.26
N ASP A 149 4.27 -8.34 -15.75
CA ASP A 149 5.47 -8.59 -14.94
C ASP A 149 5.74 -7.52 -13.89
N GLU A 150 5.20 -6.31 -14.07
CA GLU A 150 5.28 -5.25 -13.05
C GLU A 150 4.42 -5.54 -11.82
N LYS A 151 3.60 -6.60 -11.86
CA LYS A 151 2.73 -7.06 -10.76
C LYS A 151 1.82 -5.95 -10.18
N MET A 152 1.37 -5.05 -11.04
CA MET A 152 0.36 -4.05 -10.70
C MET A 152 -1.05 -4.60 -10.97
N THR A 153 -2.02 -4.19 -10.17
CA THR A 153 -3.43 -4.47 -10.44
C THR A 153 -4.34 -3.42 -9.79
N THR A 154 -5.43 -3.07 -10.47
CA THR A 154 -6.50 -2.28 -9.86
C THR A 154 -7.43 -3.20 -9.07
N MET A 155 -8.13 -2.63 -8.08
CA MET A 155 -9.14 -3.36 -7.30
C MET A 155 -10.20 -3.97 -8.23
N GLU A 156 -10.67 -3.20 -9.22
CA GLU A 156 -11.71 -3.58 -10.18
C GLU A 156 -11.29 -4.78 -11.02
N ARG A 157 -10.04 -4.79 -11.50
CA ARG A 157 -9.52 -5.91 -12.29
C ARG A 157 -9.40 -7.18 -11.47
N HIS A 158 -8.90 -7.08 -10.23
CA HIS A 158 -8.80 -8.26 -9.38
C HIS A 158 -10.18 -8.81 -9.00
N LEU A 159 -11.14 -7.93 -8.68
CA LEU A 159 -12.53 -8.34 -8.47
C LEU A 159 -13.12 -9.04 -9.69
N ALA A 160 -12.90 -8.51 -10.90
CA ALA A 160 -13.36 -9.13 -12.15
C ALA A 160 -12.75 -10.53 -12.37
N GLN A 161 -11.46 -10.69 -12.06
CA GLN A 161 -10.79 -12.00 -12.12
C GLN A 161 -11.41 -13.00 -11.12
N LEU A 162 -11.71 -12.56 -9.89
CA LEU A 162 -12.34 -13.43 -8.89
C LEU A 162 -13.76 -13.85 -9.27
N VAL A 163 -14.53 -12.97 -9.94
CA VAL A 163 -15.85 -13.32 -10.53
C VAL A 163 -15.69 -14.36 -11.63
N LYS A 164 -14.77 -14.16 -12.57
CA LYS A 164 -14.51 -15.14 -13.66
C LYS A 164 -14.01 -16.50 -13.17
N GLN A 165 -13.30 -16.51 -12.06
CA GLN A 165 -12.86 -17.73 -11.37
C GLN A 165 -13.96 -18.38 -10.54
N ASP A 166 -15.18 -17.86 -10.58
CA ASP A 166 -16.34 -18.30 -9.80
C ASP A 166 -16.12 -18.30 -8.27
N LYS A 167 -15.21 -17.46 -7.76
CA LYS A 167 -14.87 -17.37 -6.34
C LYS A 167 -15.76 -16.40 -5.56
N ILE A 168 -16.30 -15.39 -6.23
CA ILE A 168 -17.22 -14.39 -5.65
C ILE A 168 -18.36 -14.10 -6.60
N ASP A 169 -19.48 -13.64 -6.06
CA ASP A 169 -20.64 -13.23 -6.86
C ASP A 169 -20.43 -11.88 -7.53
N LEU A 170 -20.97 -11.72 -8.74
CA LEU A 170 -20.93 -10.46 -9.50
C LEU A 170 -21.52 -9.28 -8.70
N LEU A 171 -22.63 -9.51 -8.00
CA LEU A 171 -23.30 -8.47 -7.20
C LEU A 171 -22.41 -8.05 -6.01
N GLU A 172 -21.76 -8.99 -5.35
CA GLU A 172 -20.80 -8.70 -4.30
C GLU A 172 -19.60 -7.93 -4.85
N ALA A 173 -18.98 -8.39 -5.94
CA ALA A 173 -17.87 -7.69 -6.56
C ALA A 173 -18.21 -6.22 -6.89
N LYS A 174 -19.40 -5.97 -7.42
CA LYS A 174 -19.88 -4.63 -7.75
C LYS A 174 -20.03 -3.72 -6.52
N LYS A 175 -20.46 -4.24 -5.37
CA LYS A 175 -20.54 -3.48 -4.11
C LYS A 175 -19.15 -3.08 -3.57
N TRP A 176 -18.15 -3.93 -3.75
CA TRP A 176 -16.80 -3.74 -3.23
C TRP A 176 -15.87 -2.96 -4.18
N ALA A 177 -16.24 -2.76 -5.44
CA ALA A 177 -15.49 -1.94 -6.38
C ALA A 177 -15.37 -0.49 -5.89
N ASN A 178 -14.20 0.13 -6.08
CA ASN A 178 -14.00 1.55 -5.79
C ASN A 178 -14.74 2.42 -6.82
N ASP A 179 -14.73 2.00 -8.10
CA ASP A 179 -15.45 2.61 -9.21
C ASP A 179 -16.22 1.55 -10.01
N GLN A 180 -17.55 1.68 -10.05
CA GLN A 180 -18.42 0.70 -10.70
C GLN A 180 -18.26 0.69 -12.22
N LYS A 181 -17.97 1.84 -12.85
CA LYS A 181 -17.78 1.92 -14.29
C LYS A 181 -16.51 1.19 -14.71
N SER A 182 -15.41 1.48 -14.03
CA SER A 182 -14.13 0.78 -14.23
C SER A 182 -14.25 -0.73 -13.99
N PHE A 183 -15.07 -1.15 -13.03
CA PHE A 183 -15.33 -2.57 -12.80
C PHE A 183 -16.06 -3.24 -13.98
N ILE A 184 -17.10 -2.58 -14.52
CA ILE A 184 -17.82 -3.09 -15.70
C ILE A 184 -16.87 -3.22 -16.90
N ASP A 185 -15.98 -2.25 -17.10
CA ASP A 185 -14.99 -2.30 -18.17
C ASP A 185 -13.94 -3.38 -17.92
N ALA A 186 -13.50 -3.57 -16.67
CA ALA A 186 -12.61 -4.67 -16.31
C ALA A 186 -13.24 -6.04 -16.57
N MET A 187 -14.55 -6.23 -16.33
CA MET A 187 -15.27 -7.48 -16.63
C MET A 187 -15.27 -7.85 -18.10
N LYS A 188 -15.20 -6.86 -19.01
CA LYS A 188 -15.10 -7.10 -20.47
C LYS A 188 -13.69 -7.50 -20.92
N MET A 189 -12.67 -7.13 -20.13
CA MET A 189 -11.25 -7.27 -20.49
C MET A 189 -10.58 -8.51 -19.91
N VAL A 190 -11.16 -9.11 -18.88
CA VAL A 190 -10.64 -10.30 -18.17
C VAL A 190 -11.30 -11.64 -18.69
#